data_924fd22861f1ef07740021ccfe4d7045
#
_entry.id   924fd22861f1ef07740021ccfe4d7045
#
_cell.length_a   1.000
_cell.length_b   1.000
_cell.length_c   1.000
_cell.angle_alpha   90.00
_cell.angle_beta   90.00
_cell.angle_gamma   90.00
#
_symmetry.space_group_name_H-M   'P 1'
#
loop_
_entity.id
_entity.type
_entity.pdbx_description
1 polymer ?
#
loop_
_entity_poly.entity_id
_entity_poly.type
_entity_poly.pdbx_seq_one_letter_code
_entity_poly.pdbx_strand_id
1 'polypeptide(L)'
;EQITIAGQTAPGKGVCFRAAPIGINSESVCRFLRIRLGGGTTYDGLGMAGTNHSIVDHCSVSWTIDEAFSSRGAKNLTLQRTLISEALNCAGHQNYPAGTEHGYAGTISGQTGSFHHNLLAHCNGRNWSVGDAIDGSGTWVSKLDVFNNVVYNYGSRATDGEVHKLNFVNNYYKKGAATTVGHILKLEIKGFGAGTEQAYYSGNIIEDKNGDLLNDGTDNQFGRIYTLDSGSSEPTYEVFPDEPFFPSYATIHTAKDAYKSVLSDVGCNLPLLDEHDQRIVRETLEGSYTYVGSETGKKGLIDNEADAGGYENYPEITIDLDEFDTDRDGLPNWWEEMFGLNPNSPEGDFSDSNADDDRDGYTNLEEYLHWMATPHYEVKTGETVEIDLTKYTRGFEKNPVYTVTKIDNGTATVDGNILKITPEESFGGIFYVDFTVTDAEGSACTRNIGVKVGDRAVGVEPVSDTRQFAVNAYPNPVTDYLYVSTESTGDAKIQVMNAYGNSVLTETCNVSPNVACKLDVSFLPMGIYFLKIQQEGLSETIKFIKK
;
A
#
# COMPACT_ATOMS: atom_id res chain seq x y z
N GLU A 1 7.83 -6.67 25.62
CA GLU A 1 8.81 -5.66 25.13
C GLU A 1 8.11 -4.83 24.05
N GLN A 2 8.26 -3.53 24.13
CA GLN A 2 7.73 -2.59 23.11
C GLN A 2 8.67 -2.61 21.90
N ILE A 3 8.11 -2.75 20.69
CA ILE A 3 8.88 -2.86 19.46
C ILE A 3 8.25 -1.99 18.36
N THR A 4 9.07 -1.19 17.70
CA THR A 4 8.72 -0.50 16.47
C THR A 4 9.49 -1.11 15.30
N ILE A 5 8.78 -1.50 14.24
CA ILE A 5 9.35 -1.95 12.98
C ILE A 5 9.05 -0.87 11.94
N ALA A 6 10.08 -0.13 11.56
CA ALA A 6 9.99 1.07 10.73
C ALA A 6 10.54 0.82 9.32
N GLY A 7 9.76 0.20 8.46
CA GLY A 7 10.18 -0.14 7.10
C GLY A 7 10.47 1.05 6.18
N GLN A 8 9.96 2.23 6.52
CA GLN A 8 10.21 3.48 5.77
C GLN A 8 11.67 3.95 5.83
N THR A 9 12.46 3.46 6.78
CA THR A 9 13.89 3.80 6.87
C THR A 9 14.76 2.97 5.94
N ALA A 10 14.21 1.90 5.35
CA ALA A 10 14.96 1.04 4.44
C ALA A 10 15.19 1.73 3.07
N PRO A 11 16.37 1.58 2.46
CA PRO A 11 16.68 2.21 1.19
C PRO A 11 15.96 1.55 -0.01
N GLY A 12 16.03 2.20 -1.16
CA GLY A 12 15.55 1.70 -2.44
C GLY A 12 14.03 1.48 -2.47
N LYS A 13 13.60 0.25 -2.73
CA LYS A 13 12.18 -0.11 -2.73
C LYS A 13 11.63 -0.43 -1.32
N GLY A 14 12.42 -0.29 -0.26
CA GLY A 14 12.01 -0.67 1.10
C GLY A 14 12.14 -2.18 1.36
N VAL A 15 11.42 -2.67 2.36
CA VAL A 15 11.47 -4.07 2.81
C VAL A 15 10.33 -4.89 2.25
N CYS A 16 10.64 -6.04 1.65
CA CYS A 16 9.66 -7.01 1.18
C CYS A 16 9.98 -8.41 1.70
N PHE A 17 9.09 -8.95 2.53
CA PHE A 17 9.17 -10.33 3.00
C PHE A 17 8.52 -11.27 1.99
N ARG A 18 9.21 -12.35 1.64
CA ARG A 18 8.76 -13.35 0.66
C ARG A 18 8.74 -14.74 1.27
N ALA A 19 7.79 -15.55 0.84
CA ALA A 19 7.67 -16.97 1.20
C ALA A 19 7.60 -17.26 2.71
N ALA A 20 7.33 -16.27 3.53
CA ALA A 20 7.17 -16.42 4.97
C ALA A 20 6.19 -15.37 5.53
N PRO A 21 5.30 -15.76 6.47
CA PRO A 21 4.41 -14.84 7.15
C PRO A 21 5.16 -13.97 8.17
N ILE A 22 4.53 -12.87 8.56
CA ILE A 22 4.97 -12.04 9.69
C ILE A 22 3.94 -12.09 10.79
N GLY A 23 4.36 -12.44 12.00
CA GLY A 23 3.56 -12.30 13.20
C GLY A 23 3.99 -11.05 13.99
N ILE A 24 3.02 -10.20 14.32
CA ILE A 24 3.23 -9.03 15.18
C ILE A 24 2.82 -9.41 16.60
N ASN A 25 3.65 -9.05 17.58
CA ASN A 25 3.40 -9.28 18.99
C ASN A 25 2.69 -8.09 19.65
N SER A 26 2.32 -8.25 20.92
CA SER A 26 1.74 -7.17 21.73
C SER A 26 2.72 -6.00 21.91
N GLU A 27 2.17 -4.81 22.14
CA GLU A 27 2.93 -3.59 22.38
C GLU A 27 3.86 -3.25 21.20
N SER A 28 3.36 -3.38 19.96
CA SER A 28 4.18 -3.21 18.76
C SER A 28 3.59 -2.23 17.78
N VAL A 29 4.47 -1.48 17.12
CA VAL A 29 4.18 -0.64 15.95
C VAL A 29 4.86 -1.25 14.72
N CYS A 30 4.10 -1.49 13.66
CA CYS A 30 4.62 -2.05 12.39
C CYS A 30 4.21 -1.13 11.23
N ARG A 31 5.18 -0.58 10.53
CA ARG A 31 4.94 0.42 9.48
C ARG A 31 5.75 0.14 8.21
N PHE A 32 5.14 0.42 7.07
CA PHE A 32 5.77 0.42 5.74
C PHE A 32 6.51 -0.87 5.38
N LEU A 33 5.87 -2.01 5.63
CA LEU A 33 6.40 -3.31 5.21
C LEU A 33 5.55 -3.89 4.08
N ARG A 34 6.20 -4.64 3.20
CA ARG A 34 5.53 -5.50 2.21
C ARG A 34 5.67 -6.95 2.58
N ILE A 35 4.57 -7.68 2.45
CA ILE A 35 4.49 -9.13 2.61
C ILE A 35 3.92 -9.70 1.32
N ARG A 36 4.74 -10.43 0.59
CA ARG A 36 4.40 -11.13 -0.65
C ARG A 36 4.65 -12.62 -0.41
N LEU A 37 3.65 -13.31 0.17
CA LEU A 37 3.85 -14.68 0.63
C LEU A 37 4.14 -15.62 -0.54
N GLY A 38 3.31 -15.59 -1.58
CA GLY A 38 3.42 -16.49 -2.73
C GLY A 38 2.86 -17.88 -2.48
N GLY A 39 2.80 -18.69 -3.53
CA GLY A 39 2.34 -20.07 -3.46
C GLY A 39 3.24 -20.98 -2.63
N GLY A 40 2.69 -22.13 -2.21
CA GLY A 40 3.44 -23.20 -1.55
C GLY A 40 3.26 -23.31 -0.03
N THR A 41 2.75 -22.31 0.66
CA THR A 41 2.46 -22.37 2.10
C THR A 41 1.08 -21.82 2.42
N THR A 42 0.31 -22.59 3.21
CA THR A 42 -1.01 -22.16 3.69
C THR A 42 -0.85 -21.46 5.03
N TYR A 43 -0.55 -20.17 4.98
CA TYR A 43 -0.42 -19.30 6.16
C TYR A 43 -1.08 -17.95 5.89
N ASP A 44 -1.51 -17.28 6.97
CA ASP A 44 -1.86 -15.86 6.93
C ASP A 44 -0.63 -15.04 6.59
N GLY A 45 -0.79 -13.96 5.85
CA GLY A 45 0.35 -13.10 5.46
C GLY A 45 0.89 -12.27 6.62
N LEU A 46 0.02 -11.51 7.26
CA LEU A 46 0.31 -10.69 8.42
C LEU A 46 -0.63 -11.08 9.57
N GLY A 47 -0.08 -11.56 10.67
CA GLY A 47 -0.84 -12.03 11.81
C GLY A 47 -0.67 -11.15 13.04
N MET A 48 -1.79 -10.82 13.70
CA MET A 48 -1.85 -10.15 15.00
C MET A 48 -2.67 -10.96 16.01
N ALA A 49 -2.78 -12.27 15.82
CA ALA A 49 -3.62 -13.12 16.67
C ALA A 49 -3.20 -13.09 18.13
N GLY A 50 -4.16 -12.82 19.03
CA GLY A 50 -3.94 -12.76 20.46
C GLY A 50 -3.14 -11.56 20.97
N THR A 51 -2.77 -10.62 20.12
CA THR A 51 -2.00 -9.42 20.49
C THR A 51 -2.82 -8.41 21.28
N ASN A 52 -2.14 -7.50 21.97
CA ASN A 52 -2.74 -6.42 22.71
C ASN A 52 -1.91 -5.14 22.55
N HIS A 53 -2.57 -3.99 22.33
CA HIS A 53 -1.96 -2.68 22.10
C HIS A 53 -0.94 -2.70 20.94
N SER A 54 -1.41 -2.97 19.75
CA SER A 54 -0.55 -3.01 18.57
C SER A 54 -1.18 -2.29 17.39
N ILE A 55 -0.34 -1.71 16.53
CA ILE A 55 -0.77 -1.02 15.32
C ILE A 55 0.02 -1.50 14.11
N VAL A 56 -0.70 -1.70 13.00
CA VAL A 56 -0.15 -1.86 11.66
C VAL A 56 -0.60 -0.68 10.81
N ASP A 57 0.36 -0.01 10.19
CA ASP A 57 0.16 1.22 9.45
C ASP A 57 0.93 1.19 8.13
N HIS A 58 0.29 1.58 7.01
CA HIS A 58 0.91 1.65 5.68
C HIS A 58 1.69 0.39 5.26
N CYS A 59 1.16 -0.78 5.54
CA CYS A 59 1.73 -2.03 5.05
C CYS A 59 1.03 -2.50 3.76
N SER A 60 1.66 -3.42 3.03
CA SER A 60 1.07 -4.07 1.85
C SER A 60 1.18 -5.58 1.98
N VAL A 61 0.06 -6.30 1.85
CA VAL A 61 0.01 -7.76 1.97
C VAL A 61 -0.68 -8.36 0.75
N SER A 62 0.00 -9.31 0.08
CA SER A 62 -0.55 -9.94 -1.13
C SER A 62 -0.06 -11.37 -1.29
N TRP A 63 -0.76 -12.10 -2.19
CA TRP A 63 -0.39 -13.44 -2.65
C TRP A 63 -0.37 -14.49 -1.54
N THR A 64 -1.32 -14.39 -0.63
CA THR A 64 -1.50 -15.36 0.44
C THR A 64 -2.43 -16.48 0.00
N ILE A 65 -2.25 -17.69 0.55
CA ILE A 65 -3.13 -18.84 0.28
C ILE A 65 -4.26 -18.90 1.32
N ASP A 66 -3.98 -18.55 2.57
CA ASP A 66 -5.00 -18.28 3.58
C ASP A 66 -5.29 -16.78 3.66
N GLU A 67 -5.66 -16.22 4.78
CA GLU A 67 -5.94 -14.78 4.86
C GLU A 67 -4.68 -13.93 4.69
N ALA A 68 -4.82 -12.79 4.01
CA ALA A 68 -3.72 -11.83 3.98
C ALA A 68 -3.48 -11.21 5.38
N PHE A 69 -4.56 -11.03 6.14
CA PHE A 69 -4.49 -10.48 7.51
C PHE A 69 -5.37 -11.27 8.48
N SER A 70 -4.88 -11.47 9.71
CA SER A 70 -5.65 -12.11 10.79
C SER A 70 -5.38 -11.48 12.15
N SER A 71 -6.46 -11.14 12.89
CA SER A 71 -6.38 -10.58 14.24
C SER A 71 -7.14 -11.39 15.29
N ARG A 72 -7.31 -12.68 15.08
CA ARG A 72 -8.11 -13.56 15.97
C ARG A 72 -7.71 -13.42 17.43
N GLY A 73 -8.68 -13.09 18.30
CA GLY A 73 -8.48 -12.97 19.73
C GLY A 73 -7.66 -11.76 20.19
N ALA A 74 -7.35 -10.83 19.30
CA ALA A 74 -6.59 -9.62 19.63
C ALA A 74 -7.40 -8.60 20.45
N LYS A 75 -6.72 -7.62 21.04
CA LYS A 75 -7.31 -6.52 21.83
C LYS A 75 -6.62 -5.22 21.51
N ASN A 76 -7.37 -4.12 21.55
CA ASN A 76 -6.81 -2.77 21.43
C ASN A 76 -5.85 -2.63 20.26
N LEU A 77 -6.28 -3.04 19.08
CA LEU A 77 -5.45 -2.99 17.88
C LEU A 77 -5.98 -1.99 16.86
N THR A 78 -5.07 -1.51 16.02
CA THR A 78 -5.40 -0.73 14.85
C THR A 78 -4.74 -1.32 13.60
N LEU A 79 -5.51 -1.46 12.53
CA LEU A 79 -5.01 -1.68 11.18
C LEU A 79 -5.47 -0.51 10.31
N GLN A 80 -4.53 0.29 9.83
CA GLN A 80 -4.86 1.45 9.03
C GLN A 80 -3.99 1.56 7.78
N ARG A 81 -4.52 2.23 6.76
CA ARG A 81 -3.83 2.57 5.49
C ARG A 81 -3.05 1.40 4.88
N THR A 82 -3.49 0.18 5.16
CA THR A 82 -2.87 -1.04 4.66
C THR A 82 -3.55 -1.51 3.39
N LEU A 83 -2.74 -1.88 2.40
CA LEU A 83 -3.20 -2.45 1.14
C LEU A 83 -3.18 -3.98 1.26
N ILE A 84 -4.33 -4.59 1.05
CA ILE A 84 -4.51 -6.04 0.99
C ILE A 84 -5.00 -6.39 -0.41
N SER A 85 -4.26 -7.23 -1.15
CA SER A 85 -4.64 -7.51 -2.53
C SER A 85 -4.25 -8.89 -3.01
N GLU A 86 -4.98 -9.36 -4.01
CA GLU A 86 -4.64 -10.57 -4.76
C GLU A 86 -4.28 -11.76 -3.86
N ALA A 87 -5.07 -12.01 -2.81
CA ALA A 87 -5.01 -13.30 -2.13
C ALA A 87 -5.28 -14.41 -3.17
N LEU A 88 -4.40 -15.42 -3.23
CA LEU A 88 -4.38 -16.42 -4.29
C LEU A 88 -5.63 -17.32 -4.23
N ASN A 89 -6.42 -17.31 -5.30
CA ASN A 89 -7.77 -17.86 -5.29
C ASN A 89 -7.82 -19.40 -5.37
N CYS A 90 -7.03 -19.99 -6.26
CA CYS A 90 -7.00 -21.45 -6.44
C CYS A 90 -5.56 -21.98 -6.35
N ALA A 91 -4.93 -21.79 -5.20
CA ALA A 91 -3.50 -22.00 -5.01
C ALA A 91 -3.15 -23.30 -4.25
N GLY A 92 -4.08 -24.22 -4.12
CA GLY A 92 -3.82 -25.53 -3.46
C GLY A 92 -3.73 -25.43 -1.94
N HIS A 93 -4.71 -24.79 -1.31
CA HIS A 93 -4.83 -24.72 0.14
C HIS A 93 -4.85 -26.12 0.78
N GLN A 94 -3.90 -26.40 1.69
CA GLN A 94 -3.66 -27.77 2.22
C GLN A 94 -4.85 -28.38 2.98
N ASN A 95 -5.76 -27.57 3.51
CA ASN A 95 -6.91 -28.02 4.28
C ASN A 95 -8.15 -28.29 3.42
N TYR A 96 -8.08 -28.07 2.11
CA TYR A 96 -9.20 -28.22 1.19
C TYR A 96 -8.83 -29.10 -0.01
N PRO A 97 -9.81 -29.71 -0.70
CA PRO A 97 -9.56 -30.45 -1.94
C PRO A 97 -8.90 -29.56 -3.01
N ALA A 98 -8.10 -30.19 -3.88
CA ALA A 98 -7.52 -29.50 -5.02
C ALA A 98 -8.60 -28.84 -5.88
N GLY A 99 -8.32 -27.62 -6.36
CA GLY A 99 -9.28 -26.82 -7.13
C GLY A 99 -10.29 -26.02 -6.29
N THR A 100 -10.21 -26.11 -4.95
CA THR A 100 -11.04 -25.26 -4.09
C THR A 100 -10.57 -23.82 -4.18
N GLU A 101 -11.51 -22.93 -4.47
CA GLU A 101 -11.27 -21.48 -4.45
C GLU A 101 -11.24 -20.96 -3.00
N HIS A 102 -10.25 -20.16 -2.69
CA HIS A 102 -10.08 -19.53 -1.39
C HIS A 102 -9.88 -18.00 -1.57
N GLY A 103 -8.66 -17.49 -1.64
CA GLY A 103 -8.38 -16.10 -2.00
C GLY A 103 -8.98 -15.06 -1.03
N TYR A 104 -8.71 -15.17 0.28
CA TYR A 104 -9.37 -14.38 1.31
C TYR A 104 -8.53 -13.20 1.79
N ALA A 105 -9.17 -12.02 1.89
CA ALA A 105 -8.49 -10.79 2.29
C ALA A 105 -8.13 -10.78 3.77
N GLY A 106 -9.09 -10.97 4.67
CA GLY A 106 -8.73 -10.93 6.09
C GLY A 106 -9.84 -11.31 7.06
N THR A 107 -9.40 -11.87 8.19
CA THR A 107 -10.25 -12.12 9.36
C THR A 107 -9.94 -11.11 10.44
N ILE A 108 -10.92 -10.26 10.76
CA ILE A 108 -10.84 -9.28 11.84
C ILE A 108 -11.72 -9.73 13.00
N SER A 109 -11.11 -9.97 14.14
CA SER A 109 -11.81 -10.43 15.33
C SER A 109 -11.06 -10.05 16.58
N GLY A 110 -11.66 -10.32 17.74
CA GLY A 110 -11.09 -10.02 19.04
C GLY A 110 -11.97 -9.09 19.85
N GLN A 111 -11.46 -8.54 20.95
CA GLN A 111 -12.29 -7.77 21.89
C GLN A 111 -12.49 -6.32 21.44
N THR A 112 -11.43 -5.67 20.95
CA THR A 112 -11.47 -4.26 20.55
C THR A 112 -10.53 -4.06 19.39
N GLY A 113 -10.99 -3.46 18.31
CA GLY A 113 -10.17 -3.19 17.15
C GLY A 113 -10.73 -2.08 16.27
N SER A 114 -9.83 -1.32 15.64
CA SER A 114 -10.14 -0.29 14.67
C SER A 114 -9.48 -0.62 13.33
N PHE A 115 -10.29 -0.71 12.28
CA PHE A 115 -9.87 -1.12 10.92
C PHE A 115 -10.33 -0.07 9.94
N HIS A 116 -9.43 0.83 9.53
CA HIS A 116 -9.86 1.99 8.76
C HIS A 116 -8.86 2.44 7.69
N HIS A 117 -9.40 3.10 6.68
CA HIS A 117 -8.61 3.65 5.56
C HIS A 117 -7.76 2.60 4.84
N ASN A 118 -8.17 1.34 4.86
CA ASN A 118 -7.50 0.26 4.15
C ASN A 118 -8.07 0.10 2.74
N LEU A 119 -7.28 -0.44 1.83
CA LEU A 119 -7.71 -0.92 0.52
C LEU A 119 -7.67 -2.44 0.48
N LEU A 120 -8.81 -3.08 0.19
CA LEU A 120 -8.89 -4.50 -0.09
C LEU A 120 -9.27 -4.65 -1.56
N ALA A 121 -8.42 -5.27 -2.37
CA ALA A 121 -8.66 -5.36 -3.81
C ALA A 121 -8.33 -6.75 -4.37
N HIS A 122 -9.18 -7.21 -5.29
CA HIS A 122 -8.96 -8.46 -6.01
C HIS A 122 -8.85 -9.70 -5.09
N CYS A 123 -9.68 -9.76 -4.05
CA CYS A 123 -9.79 -10.92 -3.16
C CYS A 123 -11.17 -11.58 -3.32
N ASN A 124 -11.21 -12.92 -3.40
CA ASN A 124 -12.44 -13.66 -3.65
C ASN A 124 -13.45 -13.55 -2.48
N GLY A 125 -12.95 -13.46 -1.26
CA GLY A 125 -13.81 -13.37 -0.08
C GLY A 125 -13.14 -12.77 1.14
N ARG A 126 -13.91 -12.75 2.25
CA ARG A 126 -13.50 -12.17 3.54
C ARG A 126 -12.97 -10.72 3.39
N ASN A 127 -13.77 -9.90 2.75
CA ASN A 127 -13.47 -8.47 2.54
C ASN A 127 -14.22 -7.52 3.52
N TRP A 128 -14.34 -7.72 4.79
CA TRP A 128 -13.64 -8.56 5.76
C TRP A 128 -14.43 -9.83 6.14
N SER A 129 -13.84 -10.77 6.91
CA SER A 129 -14.55 -11.70 7.78
C SER A 129 -14.50 -11.15 9.19
N VAL A 130 -15.66 -10.76 9.74
CA VAL A 130 -15.76 -10.34 11.13
C VAL A 130 -15.96 -11.57 12.02
N GLY A 131 -15.21 -11.64 13.11
CA GLY A 131 -15.32 -12.74 14.04
C GLY A 131 -15.49 -12.24 15.46
N ASP A 132 -16.33 -12.88 16.23
CA ASP A 132 -16.53 -12.49 17.61
C ASP A 132 -15.54 -13.19 18.56
N ALA A 133 -15.40 -12.63 19.73
CA ALA A 133 -14.75 -13.24 20.87
C ALA A 133 -15.81 -13.52 21.95
N ILE A 134 -15.79 -14.74 22.46
CA ILE A 134 -16.56 -15.13 23.64
C ILE A 134 -15.60 -15.16 24.83
N ASP A 135 -15.94 -14.50 25.92
CA ASP A 135 -15.18 -14.53 27.14
C ASP A 135 -15.36 -15.83 27.93
N GLY A 136 -14.64 -15.98 29.04
CA GLY A 136 -14.70 -17.16 29.88
C GLY A 136 -16.07 -17.43 30.54
N SER A 137 -17.02 -16.50 30.46
CA SER A 137 -18.41 -16.67 30.93
C SER A 137 -19.36 -17.10 29.80
N GLY A 138 -18.89 -17.18 28.57
CA GLY A 138 -19.71 -17.48 27.39
C GLY A 138 -20.45 -16.25 26.86
N THR A 139 -19.96 -15.03 27.15
CA THR A 139 -20.57 -13.78 26.71
C THR A 139 -19.82 -13.23 25.49
N TRP A 140 -20.56 -12.77 24.48
CA TRP A 140 -20.03 -12.04 23.33
C TRP A 140 -19.45 -10.70 23.75
N VAL A 141 -18.22 -10.37 23.36
CA VAL A 141 -17.49 -9.21 23.89
C VAL A 141 -16.85 -8.31 22.83
N SER A 142 -16.87 -8.70 21.54
CA SER A 142 -16.16 -7.92 20.53
C SER A 142 -16.80 -6.56 20.25
N LYS A 143 -15.94 -5.56 20.07
CA LYS A 143 -16.27 -4.18 19.68
C LYS A 143 -15.34 -3.76 18.56
N LEU A 144 -15.84 -3.83 17.32
CA LEU A 144 -15.03 -3.56 16.13
C LEU A 144 -15.51 -2.28 15.46
N ASP A 145 -14.57 -1.42 15.11
CA ASP A 145 -14.78 -0.17 14.40
C ASP A 145 -14.22 -0.30 12.98
N VAL A 146 -15.10 -0.37 11.98
CA VAL A 146 -14.76 -0.63 10.57
C VAL A 146 -15.29 0.52 9.72
N PHE A 147 -14.43 1.47 9.40
CA PHE A 147 -14.83 2.68 8.69
C PHE A 147 -13.82 3.14 7.65
N ASN A 148 -14.32 3.85 6.65
CA ASN A 148 -13.50 4.46 5.60
C ASN A 148 -12.58 3.49 4.84
N ASN A 149 -12.92 2.20 4.79
CA ASN A 149 -12.21 1.26 3.94
C ASN A 149 -12.71 1.31 2.51
N VAL A 150 -11.84 1.01 1.57
CA VAL A 150 -12.17 0.82 0.15
C VAL A 150 -12.05 -0.66 -0.17
N VAL A 151 -13.09 -1.22 -0.79
CA VAL A 151 -13.11 -2.63 -1.20
C VAL A 151 -13.43 -2.70 -2.69
N TYR A 152 -12.55 -3.29 -3.46
CA TYR A 152 -12.67 -3.38 -4.91
C TYR A 152 -12.58 -4.82 -5.42
N ASN A 153 -13.39 -5.15 -6.44
CA ASN A 153 -13.41 -6.43 -7.15
C ASN A 153 -13.43 -7.64 -6.19
N TYR A 154 -14.24 -7.53 -5.12
CA TYR A 154 -14.52 -8.62 -4.19
C TYR A 154 -15.36 -9.71 -4.89
N GLY A 155 -14.94 -10.98 -4.78
CA GLY A 155 -15.54 -12.06 -5.58
C GLY A 155 -16.91 -12.49 -5.07
N SER A 156 -16.93 -13.60 -4.32
CA SER A 156 -18.16 -14.26 -3.87
C SER A 156 -18.60 -13.84 -2.45
N ARG A 157 -17.72 -13.18 -1.68
CA ARG A 157 -18.01 -12.72 -0.31
C ARG A 157 -17.47 -11.31 -0.11
N ALA A 158 -18.35 -10.44 0.40
CA ALA A 158 -17.98 -9.10 0.88
C ALA A 158 -17.57 -9.18 2.37
N THR A 159 -18.05 -8.27 3.22
CA THR A 159 -17.90 -8.39 4.67
C THR A 159 -18.97 -9.29 5.24
N ASP A 160 -18.57 -10.30 6.00
CA ASP A 160 -19.50 -11.23 6.64
C ASP A 160 -18.98 -11.79 7.97
N GLY A 161 -19.85 -12.38 8.76
CA GLY A 161 -19.54 -13.09 9.99
C GLY A 161 -20.38 -12.65 11.20
N GLU A 162 -19.90 -13.05 12.39
CA GLU A 162 -20.55 -12.77 13.68
C GLU A 162 -19.78 -11.71 14.47
N VAL A 163 -20.48 -10.82 15.17
CA VAL A 163 -19.85 -9.78 15.99
C VAL A 163 -20.81 -9.23 17.05
N HIS A 164 -20.32 -9.04 18.28
CA HIS A 164 -21.18 -8.46 19.33
C HIS A 164 -21.61 -7.03 19.00
N LYS A 165 -20.64 -6.13 18.75
CA LYS A 165 -20.89 -4.75 18.38
C LYS A 165 -19.95 -4.30 17.26
N LEU A 166 -20.52 -3.95 16.14
CA LEU A 166 -19.81 -3.43 14.98
C LEU A 166 -20.29 -2.01 14.64
N ASN A 167 -19.38 -1.07 14.54
CA ASN A 167 -19.62 0.14 13.75
C ASN A 167 -19.10 -0.09 12.34
N PHE A 168 -19.98 0.02 11.33
CA PHE A 168 -19.64 -0.16 9.91
C PHE A 168 -20.03 1.10 9.13
N VAL A 169 -19.07 2.04 9.01
CA VAL A 169 -19.38 3.43 8.69
C VAL A 169 -18.56 3.95 7.51
N ASN A 170 -19.23 4.57 6.56
CA ASN A 170 -18.59 5.31 5.46
C ASN A 170 -17.53 4.51 4.71
N ASN A 171 -17.72 3.20 4.51
CA ASN A 171 -16.89 2.39 3.65
C ASN A 171 -17.32 2.53 2.18
N TYR A 172 -16.41 2.33 1.25
CA TYR A 172 -16.67 2.40 -0.19
C TYR A 172 -16.45 1.03 -0.83
N TYR A 173 -17.52 0.43 -1.36
CA TYR A 173 -17.48 -0.87 -2.03
C TYR A 173 -17.70 -0.69 -3.53
N LYS A 174 -16.66 -0.95 -4.31
CA LYS A 174 -16.67 -0.87 -5.77
C LYS A 174 -16.68 -2.27 -6.37
N LYS A 175 -17.77 -2.62 -7.06
CA LYS A 175 -17.87 -3.91 -7.75
C LYS A 175 -16.95 -3.95 -8.95
N GLY A 176 -16.20 -5.04 -9.08
CA GLY A 176 -15.38 -5.32 -10.24
C GLY A 176 -15.91 -6.49 -11.07
N ALA A 177 -15.09 -6.95 -12.02
CA ALA A 177 -15.44 -7.99 -12.97
C ALA A 177 -15.71 -9.37 -12.32
N ALA A 178 -15.11 -9.64 -11.13
CA ALA A 178 -15.31 -10.89 -10.39
C ALA A 178 -16.43 -10.82 -9.35
N THR A 179 -16.96 -9.64 -9.05
CA THR A 179 -17.96 -9.47 -7.98
C THR A 179 -19.29 -10.10 -8.34
N THR A 180 -19.79 -11.00 -7.47
CA THR A 180 -21.04 -11.75 -7.69
C THR A 180 -22.11 -11.47 -6.63
N VAL A 181 -21.77 -10.83 -5.51
CA VAL A 181 -22.70 -10.56 -4.41
C VAL A 181 -23.33 -9.17 -4.47
N GLY A 182 -24.55 -9.06 -3.94
CA GLY A 182 -25.29 -7.80 -3.92
C GLY A 182 -25.14 -6.99 -2.63
N HIS A 183 -24.90 -7.66 -1.51
CA HIS A 183 -24.69 -7.04 -0.21
C HIS A 183 -23.21 -6.76 0.05
N ILE A 184 -22.94 -5.83 0.97
CA ILE A 184 -21.58 -5.51 1.42
C ILE A 184 -21.36 -5.87 2.89
N LEU A 185 -22.44 -6.03 3.68
CA LEU A 185 -22.39 -6.55 5.04
C LEU A 185 -23.44 -7.65 5.22
N LYS A 186 -22.99 -8.83 5.68
CA LYS A 186 -23.86 -9.94 6.07
C LYS A 186 -23.49 -10.37 7.49
N LEU A 187 -24.35 -10.05 8.47
CA LEU A 187 -24.21 -10.61 9.82
C LEU A 187 -24.71 -12.04 9.88
N GLU A 188 -23.98 -12.90 10.56
CA GLU A 188 -24.35 -14.29 10.81
C GLU A 188 -24.73 -14.46 12.28
N ILE A 189 -26.03 -14.57 12.56
CA ILE A 189 -26.54 -14.74 13.93
C ILE A 189 -26.36 -16.18 14.36
N LYS A 190 -25.43 -16.42 15.26
CA LYS A 190 -25.02 -17.78 15.69
C LYS A 190 -25.99 -18.44 16.65
N GLY A 191 -26.74 -17.66 17.44
CA GLY A 191 -27.73 -18.17 18.38
C GLY A 191 -27.17 -18.93 19.60
N PHE A 192 -25.88 -18.87 19.84
CA PHE A 192 -25.23 -19.36 21.06
C PHE A 192 -24.43 -18.21 21.70
N GLY A 193 -24.05 -18.37 22.95
CA GLY A 193 -23.45 -17.28 23.72
C GLY A 193 -24.46 -16.33 24.35
N ALA A 194 -24.03 -15.52 25.29
CA ALA A 194 -24.85 -14.49 25.94
C ALA A 194 -24.53 -13.13 25.31
N GLY A 195 -25.56 -12.29 25.14
CA GLY A 195 -25.44 -10.97 24.54
C GLY A 195 -26.16 -10.86 23.19
N THR A 196 -25.75 -9.90 22.39
CA THR A 196 -26.38 -9.57 21.10
C THR A 196 -25.32 -9.51 20.01
N GLU A 197 -25.72 -9.79 18.79
CA GLU A 197 -24.87 -9.69 17.58
C GLU A 197 -25.48 -8.56 16.73
N GLN A 198 -24.82 -7.41 16.65
CA GLN A 198 -25.39 -6.19 16.10
C GLN A 198 -24.36 -5.36 15.33
N ALA A 199 -24.82 -4.65 14.30
CA ALA A 199 -24.03 -3.66 13.59
C ALA A 199 -24.77 -2.32 13.44
N TYR A 200 -24.11 -1.25 13.81
CA TYR A 200 -24.47 0.08 13.33
C TYR A 200 -23.92 0.23 11.90
N TYR A 201 -24.80 0.50 10.95
CA TYR A 201 -24.46 0.57 9.53
C TYR A 201 -24.90 1.92 8.96
N SER A 202 -23.94 2.76 8.54
CA SER A 202 -24.25 4.11 8.08
C SER A 202 -23.29 4.63 7.01
N GLY A 203 -23.81 5.37 6.04
CA GLY A 203 -23.04 6.16 5.10
C GLY A 203 -22.19 5.36 4.08
N ASN A 204 -22.43 4.06 3.94
CA ASN A 204 -21.62 3.23 3.05
C ASN A 204 -22.03 3.39 1.59
N ILE A 205 -21.06 3.59 0.70
CA ILE A 205 -21.27 3.72 -0.75
C ILE A 205 -21.09 2.37 -1.43
N ILE A 206 -21.93 2.09 -2.42
CA ILE A 206 -21.83 0.91 -3.28
C ILE A 206 -21.87 1.37 -4.74
N GLU A 207 -20.77 1.14 -5.45
CA GLU A 207 -20.61 1.40 -6.88
C GLU A 207 -20.67 0.08 -7.66
N ASP A 208 -21.36 0.07 -8.79
CA ASP A 208 -21.40 -1.08 -9.67
C ASP A 208 -20.16 -1.12 -10.60
N LYS A 209 -20.03 -2.19 -11.37
CA LYS A 209 -18.90 -2.40 -12.31
C LYS A 209 -18.86 -1.42 -13.49
N ASN A 210 -19.89 -0.61 -13.68
CA ASN A 210 -19.95 0.41 -14.74
C ASN A 210 -19.66 1.81 -14.18
N GLY A 211 -19.45 1.94 -12.88
CA GLY A 211 -19.25 3.22 -12.19
C GLY A 211 -20.54 3.89 -11.72
N ASP A 212 -21.69 3.22 -11.80
CA ASP A 212 -22.97 3.76 -11.32
C ASP A 212 -23.11 3.48 -9.83
N LEU A 213 -23.52 4.51 -9.07
CA LEU A 213 -23.79 4.35 -7.64
C LEU A 213 -25.11 3.60 -7.42
N LEU A 214 -25.02 2.39 -6.88
CA LEU A 214 -26.18 1.64 -6.41
C LEU A 214 -26.70 2.15 -5.08
N ASN A 215 -25.81 2.70 -4.27
CA ASN A 215 -26.09 3.47 -3.07
C ASN A 215 -25.03 4.57 -2.91
N ASP A 216 -25.45 5.80 -2.77
CA ASP A 216 -24.60 6.98 -2.58
C ASP A 216 -24.25 7.26 -1.10
N GLY A 217 -24.59 6.33 -0.20
CA GLY A 217 -24.39 6.46 1.25
C GLY A 217 -25.62 7.01 2.00
N THR A 218 -26.69 7.36 1.32
CA THR A 218 -27.89 7.92 1.98
C THR A 218 -28.88 6.87 2.44
N ASP A 219 -28.95 5.72 1.77
CA ASP A 219 -29.80 4.60 2.17
C ASP A 219 -29.04 3.60 3.05
N ASN A 220 -29.23 3.70 4.35
CA ASN A 220 -28.61 2.81 5.34
C ASN A 220 -29.30 1.42 5.43
N GLN A 221 -30.32 1.14 4.62
CA GLN A 221 -30.93 -0.18 4.51
C GLN A 221 -30.32 -0.99 3.37
N PHE A 222 -29.80 -0.31 2.35
CA PHE A 222 -29.27 -0.96 1.16
C PHE A 222 -27.88 -1.57 1.40
N GLY A 223 -27.71 -2.83 1.03
CA GLY A 223 -26.41 -3.50 1.09
C GLY A 223 -26.10 -4.21 2.42
N ARG A 224 -27.00 -4.17 3.42
CA ARG A 224 -26.88 -4.93 4.66
C ARG A 224 -27.91 -6.05 4.72
N ILE A 225 -27.51 -7.20 5.23
CA ILE A 225 -28.41 -8.33 5.51
C ILE A 225 -27.93 -9.06 6.78
N TYR A 226 -28.79 -9.90 7.36
CA TYR A 226 -28.37 -10.91 8.31
C TYR A 226 -28.92 -12.29 7.94
N THR A 227 -28.31 -13.32 8.44
CA THR A 227 -28.73 -14.71 8.29
C THR A 227 -28.69 -15.40 9.65
N LEU A 228 -29.53 -16.41 9.82
CA LEU A 228 -29.55 -17.25 11.01
C LEU A 228 -28.75 -18.51 10.76
N ASP A 229 -27.84 -18.85 11.64
CA ASP A 229 -27.20 -20.16 11.63
C ASP A 229 -28.22 -21.27 11.97
N SER A 230 -27.89 -22.48 11.57
CA SER A 230 -28.74 -23.66 11.82
C SER A 230 -29.00 -23.84 13.32
N GLY A 231 -30.27 -23.80 13.70
CA GLY A 231 -30.69 -23.88 15.10
C GLY A 231 -30.83 -22.55 15.85
N SER A 232 -30.45 -21.45 15.23
CA SER A 232 -30.66 -20.10 15.77
C SER A 232 -32.12 -19.68 15.64
N SER A 233 -32.58 -18.84 16.57
CA SER A 233 -33.91 -18.20 16.54
C SER A 233 -33.79 -16.76 16.09
N GLU A 234 -34.90 -16.19 15.59
CA GLU A 234 -34.96 -14.77 15.28
C GLU A 234 -34.57 -13.91 16.50
N PRO A 235 -33.69 -12.92 16.30
CA PRO A 235 -33.25 -12.02 17.38
C PRO A 235 -34.45 -11.29 18.00
N THR A 236 -34.47 -11.15 19.31
CA THR A 236 -35.45 -10.32 20.04
C THR A 236 -35.01 -8.86 20.20
N TYR A 237 -33.91 -8.51 19.58
CA TYR A 237 -33.29 -7.20 19.56
C TYR A 237 -33.14 -6.71 18.11
N GLU A 238 -32.95 -5.42 17.93
CA GLU A 238 -32.68 -4.84 16.62
C GLU A 238 -31.24 -5.18 16.19
N VAL A 239 -31.10 -5.88 15.05
CA VAL A 239 -29.80 -6.29 14.52
C VAL A 239 -28.99 -5.10 14.00
N PHE A 240 -29.68 -4.12 13.44
CA PHE A 240 -29.06 -2.92 12.87
C PHE A 240 -29.65 -1.63 13.50
N PRO A 241 -29.24 -1.26 14.72
CA PRO A 241 -29.70 -0.04 15.37
C PRO A 241 -29.20 1.22 14.64
N ASP A 242 -29.91 2.33 14.86
CA ASP A 242 -29.64 3.61 14.20
C ASP A 242 -28.53 4.44 14.86
N GLU A 243 -28.00 4.01 16.00
CA GLU A 243 -26.97 4.73 16.75
C GLU A 243 -25.69 3.90 16.89
N PRO A 244 -24.49 4.54 16.80
CA PRO A 244 -23.23 3.86 17.00
C PRO A 244 -23.06 3.37 18.44
N PHE A 245 -22.38 2.23 18.61
CA PHE A 245 -22.20 1.62 19.92
C PHE A 245 -21.15 2.30 20.79
N PHE A 246 -20.19 2.94 20.18
CA PHE A 246 -19.07 3.62 20.84
C PHE A 246 -18.49 4.69 19.90
N PRO A 247 -17.81 5.71 20.45
CA PRO A 247 -17.16 6.71 19.62
C PRO A 247 -15.94 6.10 18.90
N SER A 248 -15.72 6.51 17.66
CA SER A 248 -14.44 6.33 17.00
C SER A 248 -13.45 7.38 17.49
N TYR A 249 -12.18 7.00 17.71
CA TYR A 249 -11.13 7.92 18.13
C TYR A 249 -10.24 8.39 16.98
N ALA A 250 -10.60 8.03 15.75
CA ALA A 250 -9.98 8.54 14.53
C ALA A 250 -10.99 9.35 13.71
N THR A 251 -10.48 10.21 12.82
CA THR A 251 -11.33 11.02 11.94
C THR A 251 -12.09 10.12 10.96
N ILE A 252 -13.41 10.25 10.95
CA ILE A 252 -14.28 9.59 9.97
C ILE A 252 -14.58 10.58 8.84
N HIS A 253 -14.09 10.29 7.63
CA HIS A 253 -14.41 11.02 6.41
C HIS A 253 -15.73 10.55 5.81
N THR A 254 -16.35 11.32 4.91
CA THR A 254 -17.40 10.76 4.05
C THR A 254 -16.82 9.58 3.24
N ALA A 255 -17.65 8.62 2.86
CA ALA A 255 -17.16 7.47 2.08
C ALA A 255 -16.48 7.89 0.77
N LYS A 256 -16.96 8.98 0.15
CA LYS A 256 -16.37 9.55 -1.07
C LYS A 256 -14.98 10.16 -0.82
N ASP A 257 -14.82 10.93 0.25
CA ASP A 257 -13.52 11.51 0.60
C ASP A 257 -12.55 10.43 1.06
N ALA A 258 -13.04 9.43 1.78
CA ALA A 258 -12.27 8.25 2.18
C ALA A 258 -11.74 7.47 0.95
N TYR A 259 -12.58 7.23 -0.06
CA TYR A 259 -12.15 6.59 -1.31
C TYR A 259 -10.93 7.31 -1.92
N LYS A 260 -11.01 8.65 -2.05
CA LYS A 260 -9.94 9.44 -2.63
C LYS A 260 -8.68 9.49 -1.74
N SER A 261 -8.87 9.67 -0.44
CA SER A 261 -7.77 9.69 0.53
C SER A 261 -7.04 8.36 0.59
N VAL A 262 -7.77 7.25 0.64
CA VAL A 262 -7.19 5.90 0.66
C VAL A 262 -6.37 5.65 -0.59
N LEU A 263 -6.91 5.88 -1.79
CA LEU A 263 -6.18 5.64 -3.03
C LEU A 263 -4.97 6.58 -3.24
N SER A 264 -4.93 7.68 -2.49
CA SER A 264 -3.80 8.60 -2.49
C SER A 264 -2.68 8.23 -1.51
N ASP A 265 -2.99 7.43 -0.46
CA ASP A 265 -2.09 7.25 0.68
C ASP A 265 -2.10 5.85 1.31
N VAL A 266 -2.47 4.83 0.57
CA VAL A 266 -2.54 3.46 1.09
C VAL A 266 -1.30 2.64 0.73
N GLY A 267 -1.05 1.61 1.54
CA GLY A 267 0.00 0.63 1.31
C GLY A 267 1.39 1.10 1.74
N CYS A 268 2.38 0.27 1.47
CA CYS A 268 3.78 0.60 1.72
C CYS A 268 4.27 1.61 0.66
N ASN A 269 3.86 2.86 0.82
CA ASN A 269 4.11 3.93 -0.14
C ASN A 269 5.39 4.72 0.13
N LEU A 270 6.11 4.39 1.19
CA LEU A 270 7.45 4.89 1.49
C LEU A 270 8.43 3.72 1.71
N PRO A 271 9.67 3.87 1.24
CA PRO A 271 10.21 4.99 0.46
C PRO A 271 9.53 5.20 -0.91
N LEU A 272 8.87 4.18 -1.47
CA LEU A 272 8.07 4.31 -2.68
C LEU A 272 6.97 3.26 -2.74
N LEU A 273 5.92 3.53 -3.49
CA LEU A 273 4.90 2.55 -3.86
C LEU A 273 5.45 1.68 -5.00
N ASP A 274 5.55 0.35 -4.80
CA ASP A 274 6.09 -0.56 -5.82
C ASP A 274 5.13 -0.76 -7.01
N GLU A 275 5.59 -1.41 -8.06
CA GLU A 275 4.83 -1.57 -9.31
C GLU A 275 3.54 -2.36 -9.11
N HIS A 276 3.57 -3.37 -8.21
CA HIS A 276 2.39 -4.13 -7.84
C HIS A 276 1.33 -3.23 -7.19
N ASP A 277 1.70 -2.50 -6.16
CA ASP A 277 0.76 -1.65 -5.42
C ASP A 277 0.26 -0.48 -6.28
N GLN A 278 1.12 0.12 -7.13
CA GLN A 278 0.71 1.13 -8.12
C GLN A 278 -0.35 0.57 -9.07
N ARG A 279 -0.18 -0.67 -9.55
CA ARG A 279 -1.15 -1.34 -10.41
C ARG A 279 -2.48 -1.54 -9.68
N ILE A 280 -2.48 -2.05 -8.46
CA ILE A 280 -3.70 -2.28 -7.68
C ILE A 280 -4.48 -0.98 -7.44
N VAL A 281 -3.79 0.10 -7.08
CA VAL A 281 -4.40 1.43 -6.90
C VAL A 281 -5.02 1.92 -8.22
N ARG A 282 -4.28 1.83 -9.33
CA ARG A 282 -4.77 2.23 -10.66
C ARG A 282 -5.99 1.40 -11.09
N GLU A 283 -5.94 0.07 -10.95
CA GLU A 283 -7.06 -0.81 -11.30
C GLU A 283 -8.31 -0.51 -10.46
N THR A 284 -8.13 -0.15 -9.20
CA THR A 284 -9.24 0.29 -8.33
C THR A 284 -9.85 1.61 -8.80
N LEU A 285 -9.02 2.59 -9.19
CA LEU A 285 -9.48 3.88 -9.75
C LEU A 285 -10.27 3.65 -11.04
N GLU A 286 -9.69 2.93 -11.98
CA GLU A 286 -10.26 2.71 -13.31
C GLU A 286 -11.43 1.71 -13.32
N GLY A 287 -11.64 0.91 -12.26
CA GLY A 287 -12.59 -0.20 -12.28
C GLY A 287 -12.15 -1.34 -13.21
N SER A 288 -10.84 -1.51 -13.39
CA SER A 288 -10.20 -2.41 -14.35
C SER A 288 -9.50 -3.61 -13.67
N TYR A 289 -8.93 -4.47 -14.47
CA TYR A 289 -8.05 -5.56 -14.04
C TYR A 289 -7.03 -5.86 -15.15
N THR A 290 -5.82 -6.21 -14.78
CA THR A 290 -4.76 -6.60 -15.73
C THR A 290 -4.68 -8.12 -15.88
N TYR A 291 -4.83 -8.86 -14.80
CA TYR A 291 -4.59 -10.30 -14.77
C TYR A 291 -5.85 -11.12 -14.54
N VAL A 292 -5.75 -12.39 -14.87
CA VAL A 292 -6.79 -13.39 -14.65
C VAL A 292 -6.17 -14.63 -14.04
N GLY A 293 -6.94 -15.35 -13.21
CA GLY A 293 -6.47 -16.59 -12.63
C GLY A 293 -6.20 -17.67 -13.68
N SER A 294 -5.04 -18.28 -13.63
CA SER A 294 -4.60 -19.31 -14.59
C SER A 294 -5.44 -20.60 -14.54
N GLU A 295 -5.94 -20.96 -13.36
CA GLU A 295 -6.77 -22.15 -13.14
C GLU A 295 -8.27 -21.84 -13.26
N THR A 296 -8.70 -20.68 -12.73
CA THR A 296 -10.12 -20.34 -12.62
C THR A 296 -10.63 -19.46 -13.75
N GLY A 297 -9.75 -18.77 -14.46
CA GLY A 297 -10.13 -17.77 -15.48
C GLY A 297 -10.84 -16.53 -14.91
N LYS A 298 -10.83 -16.34 -13.59
CA LYS A 298 -11.51 -15.22 -12.94
C LYS A 298 -10.74 -13.92 -13.15
N LYS A 299 -11.47 -12.88 -13.49
CA LYS A 299 -10.94 -11.58 -13.86
C LYS A 299 -10.51 -10.78 -12.62
N GLY A 300 -9.22 -10.51 -12.51
CA GLY A 300 -8.62 -9.82 -11.37
C GLY A 300 -8.36 -10.72 -10.16
N LEU A 301 -8.92 -11.94 -10.10
CA LEU A 301 -8.61 -12.92 -9.03
C LEU A 301 -7.58 -13.91 -9.57
N ILE A 302 -6.34 -13.74 -9.17
CA ILE A 302 -5.24 -14.60 -9.60
C ILE A 302 -5.16 -15.88 -8.76
N ASP A 303 -4.64 -16.95 -9.35
CA ASP A 303 -4.51 -18.26 -8.70
C ASP A 303 -3.06 -18.54 -8.27
N ASN A 304 -2.11 -17.81 -8.84
CA ASN A 304 -0.69 -17.93 -8.55
C ASN A 304 -0.03 -16.56 -8.74
N GLU A 305 1.04 -16.26 -7.98
CA GLU A 305 1.80 -15.01 -8.15
C GLU A 305 2.40 -14.84 -9.56
N ALA A 306 2.67 -15.96 -10.25
CA ALA A 306 3.14 -15.92 -11.63
C ALA A 306 2.10 -15.39 -12.62
N ASP A 307 0.80 -15.47 -12.30
CA ASP A 307 -0.26 -14.86 -13.11
C ASP A 307 -0.06 -13.35 -13.22
N ALA A 308 0.47 -12.72 -12.15
CA ALA A 308 0.79 -11.30 -12.09
C ALA A 308 2.26 -10.98 -12.41
N GLY A 309 2.98 -11.91 -13.04
CA GLY A 309 4.38 -11.71 -13.42
C GLY A 309 5.40 -12.12 -12.36
N GLY A 310 4.95 -12.54 -11.18
CA GLY A 310 5.81 -12.97 -10.07
C GLY A 310 6.44 -11.81 -9.30
N TYR A 311 7.44 -12.13 -8.50
CA TYR A 311 8.08 -11.16 -7.61
C TYR A 311 8.86 -10.10 -8.37
N GLU A 312 8.67 -8.85 -8.01
CA GLU A 312 9.50 -7.75 -8.47
C GLU A 312 10.96 -7.92 -8.06
N ASN A 313 11.84 -7.31 -8.85
CA ASN A 313 13.24 -7.24 -8.48
C ASN A 313 13.47 -6.12 -7.46
N TYR A 314 14.00 -6.48 -6.31
CA TYR A 314 14.49 -5.54 -5.29
C TYR A 314 16.01 -5.53 -5.39
N PRO A 315 16.63 -4.45 -5.86
CA PRO A 315 18.08 -4.37 -5.96
C PRO A 315 18.69 -4.48 -4.56
N GLU A 316 19.80 -5.19 -4.47
CA GLU A 316 20.60 -5.20 -3.24
C GLU A 316 21.26 -3.83 -3.07
N ILE A 317 21.03 -3.21 -1.93
CA ILE A 317 21.62 -1.93 -1.56
C ILE A 317 22.42 -2.13 -0.28
N THR A 318 23.71 -1.78 -0.34
CA THR A 318 24.59 -1.82 0.81
C THR A 318 24.75 -0.41 1.36
N ILE A 319 24.48 -0.24 2.65
CA ILE A 319 24.77 0.99 3.40
C ILE A 319 25.99 0.71 4.26
N ASP A 320 26.98 1.60 4.23
CA ASP A 320 28.07 1.60 5.20
C ASP A 320 27.55 2.17 6.50
N LEU A 321 27.30 1.30 7.47
CA LEU A 321 26.76 1.70 8.78
C LEU A 321 27.75 2.59 9.55
N ASP A 322 29.07 2.43 9.36
CA ASP A 322 30.06 3.25 10.06
C ASP A 322 30.07 4.71 9.52
N GLU A 323 29.52 4.94 8.31
CA GLU A 323 29.34 6.28 7.75
C GLU A 323 27.91 6.79 7.95
N PHE A 324 26.93 5.92 8.09
CA PHE A 324 25.51 6.28 8.16
C PHE A 324 25.02 6.52 9.60
N ASP A 325 25.37 5.64 10.53
CA ASP A 325 24.98 5.61 11.94
C ASP A 325 26.18 5.02 12.72
N THR A 326 27.15 5.89 13.06
CA THR A 326 28.48 5.49 13.54
C THR A 326 28.43 4.82 14.92
N ASP A 327 27.59 5.33 15.81
CA ASP A 327 27.45 4.83 17.19
C ASP A 327 26.31 3.83 17.37
N ARG A 328 25.51 3.62 16.29
CA ARG A 328 24.47 2.61 16.21
C ARG A 328 23.36 2.76 17.23
N ASP A 329 22.96 4.00 17.48
CA ASP A 329 21.86 4.33 18.37
C ASP A 329 20.50 4.43 17.63
N GLY A 330 20.51 4.33 16.28
CA GLY A 330 19.35 4.36 15.40
C GLY A 330 19.10 5.71 14.74
N LEU A 331 19.83 6.75 15.13
CA LEU A 331 19.83 8.04 14.45
C LEU A 331 20.95 8.08 13.40
N PRO A 332 20.71 8.49 12.16
CA PRO A 332 21.80 8.65 11.22
C PRO A 332 22.64 9.90 11.55
N ASN A 333 23.95 9.82 11.32
CA ASN A 333 24.90 10.89 11.61
C ASN A 333 24.44 12.26 11.12
N TRP A 334 23.82 12.32 9.92
CA TRP A 334 23.34 13.58 9.35
C TRP A 334 22.19 14.21 10.15
N TRP A 335 21.33 13.37 10.79
CA TRP A 335 20.26 13.85 11.66
C TRP A 335 20.85 14.42 12.94
N GLU A 336 21.76 13.70 13.55
CA GLU A 336 22.45 14.12 14.76
C GLU A 336 23.25 15.42 14.56
N GLU A 337 24.05 15.51 13.47
CA GLU A 337 24.76 16.73 13.09
C GLU A 337 23.82 17.93 12.91
N MET A 338 22.64 17.68 12.32
CA MET A 338 21.65 18.74 12.05
C MET A 338 21.00 19.27 13.33
N PHE A 339 20.71 18.38 14.28
CA PHE A 339 20.05 18.73 15.52
C PHE A 339 21.02 18.95 16.70
N GLY A 340 22.32 18.83 16.45
CA GLY A 340 23.37 19.10 17.45
C GLY A 340 23.54 17.97 18.47
N LEU A 341 23.14 16.74 18.11
CA LEU A 341 23.37 15.51 18.86
C LEU A 341 24.80 14.98 18.60
N ASN A 342 25.19 13.88 19.20
CA ASN A 342 26.57 13.37 19.14
C ASN A 342 26.69 12.07 18.30
N PRO A 343 27.05 12.11 17.00
CA PRO A 343 27.13 10.94 16.13
C PRO A 343 28.28 9.99 16.49
N ASN A 344 28.94 10.18 17.61
CA ASN A 344 30.06 9.35 18.07
C ASN A 344 29.91 9.00 19.56
N SER A 345 28.72 8.78 20.04
CA SER A 345 28.45 8.28 21.37
C SER A 345 29.12 6.92 21.59
N PRO A 346 29.44 6.53 22.84
CA PRO A 346 29.92 5.17 23.09
C PRO A 346 28.89 4.10 22.69
N GLU A 347 29.35 2.99 22.16
CA GLU A 347 28.48 1.86 21.81
C GLU A 347 27.56 1.47 22.97
N GLY A 348 26.25 1.45 22.69
CA GLY A 348 25.19 1.15 23.67
C GLY A 348 24.73 2.36 24.51
N ASP A 349 25.21 3.56 24.21
CA ASP A 349 24.67 4.80 24.74
C ASP A 349 23.55 5.30 23.82
N PHE A 350 22.31 5.17 24.26
CA PHE A 350 21.11 5.61 23.57
C PHE A 350 20.54 6.90 24.18
N SER A 351 21.36 7.70 24.86
CA SER A 351 20.87 8.89 25.56
C SER A 351 20.30 9.93 24.61
N ASP A 352 20.93 10.11 23.43
CA ASP A 352 20.50 11.06 22.42
C ASP A 352 19.23 10.61 21.73
N SER A 353 19.19 9.36 21.27
CA SER A 353 18.03 8.81 20.59
C SER A 353 16.79 8.69 21.49
N ASN A 354 16.97 8.47 22.78
CA ASN A 354 15.87 8.39 23.75
C ASN A 354 15.53 9.73 24.43
N ALA A 355 16.27 10.83 24.15
CA ALA A 355 15.89 12.14 24.66
C ALA A 355 14.66 12.68 23.93
N ASP A 356 13.93 13.55 24.63
CA ASP A 356 12.81 14.35 24.12
C ASP A 356 13.21 15.81 24.33
N ASP A 357 13.97 16.37 23.38
CA ASP A 357 14.65 17.65 23.55
C ASP A 357 13.70 18.84 23.44
N ASP A 358 12.68 18.76 22.62
CA ASP A 358 11.65 19.81 22.44
C ASP A 358 10.45 19.64 23.39
N ARG A 359 10.35 18.49 24.07
CA ARG A 359 9.34 18.14 25.09
C ARG A 359 7.92 18.07 24.53
N ASP A 360 7.79 17.54 23.34
CA ASP A 360 6.50 17.30 22.72
C ASP A 360 5.90 15.91 23.05
N GLY A 361 6.70 15.03 23.64
CA GLY A 361 6.32 13.69 24.07
C GLY A 361 6.83 12.58 23.16
N TYR A 362 7.58 12.92 22.11
CA TYR A 362 8.28 11.98 21.26
C TYR A 362 9.78 12.06 21.48
N THR A 363 10.47 10.94 21.33
CA THR A 363 11.94 10.90 21.41
C THR A 363 12.55 11.39 20.09
N ASN A 364 13.82 11.82 20.14
CA ASN A 364 14.56 12.22 18.92
C ASN A 364 14.54 11.11 17.85
N LEU A 365 14.59 9.82 18.27
CA LEU A 365 14.44 8.70 17.34
C LEU A 365 13.04 8.63 16.74
N GLU A 366 11.97 8.84 17.54
CA GLU A 366 10.61 8.84 17.02
C GLU A 366 10.38 10.00 16.04
N GLU A 367 10.98 11.17 16.28
CA GLU A 367 10.94 12.30 15.35
C GLU A 367 11.62 11.99 14.01
N TYR A 368 12.80 11.35 14.05
CA TYR A 368 13.44 10.85 12.84
C TYR A 368 12.55 9.85 12.11
N LEU A 369 11.94 8.91 12.81
CA LEU A 369 11.02 7.93 12.21
C LEU A 369 9.76 8.59 11.65
N HIS A 370 9.25 9.65 12.26
CA HIS A 370 8.13 10.46 11.73
C HIS A 370 8.53 11.22 10.46
N TRP A 371 9.74 11.81 10.45
CA TRP A 371 10.29 12.42 9.24
C TRP A 371 10.36 11.42 8.09
N MET A 372 10.91 10.24 8.33
CA MET A 372 11.00 9.17 7.33
C MET A 372 9.63 8.60 6.91
N ALA A 373 8.59 8.79 7.71
CA ALA A 373 7.21 8.43 7.39
C ALA A 373 6.44 9.53 6.61
N THR A 374 7.10 10.63 6.28
CA THR A 374 6.56 11.72 5.48
C THR A 374 7.26 11.74 4.11
N PRO A 375 6.55 11.90 2.99
CA PRO A 375 7.20 12.16 1.71
C PRO A 375 8.13 13.36 1.82
N HIS A 376 9.41 13.19 1.49
CA HIS A 376 10.39 14.27 1.66
C HIS A 376 11.37 14.35 0.50
N TYR A 377 11.97 15.52 0.32
CA TYR A 377 12.93 15.83 -0.74
C TYR A 377 14.12 16.56 -0.17
N GLU A 378 15.28 16.29 -0.74
CA GLU A 378 16.50 17.05 -0.44
C GLU A 378 16.70 18.15 -1.47
N VAL A 379 17.16 19.31 -1.00
CA VAL A 379 17.45 20.47 -1.85
C VAL A 379 18.67 21.20 -1.31
N LYS A 380 19.52 21.72 -2.19
CA LYS A 380 20.63 22.56 -1.78
C LYS A 380 20.15 23.97 -1.46
N THR A 381 20.88 24.64 -0.59
CA THR A 381 20.61 26.05 -0.25
C THR A 381 20.53 26.91 -1.51
N GLY A 382 19.44 27.66 -1.67
CA GLY A 382 19.19 28.54 -2.82
C GLY A 382 18.73 27.87 -4.11
N GLU A 383 18.60 26.53 -4.13
CA GLU A 383 18.03 25.80 -5.24
C GLU A 383 16.51 25.58 -5.04
N THR A 384 15.79 25.34 -6.13
CA THR A 384 14.35 25.04 -6.11
C THR A 384 14.14 23.56 -6.41
N VAL A 385 13.32 22.88 -5.61
CA VAL A 385 12.82 21.54 -5.92
C VAL A 385 11.44 21.62 -6.55
N GLU A 386 11.20 20.81 -7.58
CA GLU A 386 9.92 20.68 -8.27
C GLU A 386 9.33 19.29 -7.98
N ILE A 387 8.08 19.24 -7.55
CA ILE A 387 7.42 18.03 -7.06
C ILE A 387 6.08 17.85 -7.77
N ASP A 388 5.88 16.71 -8.40
CA ASP A 388 4.60 16.34 -8.99
C ASP A 388 3.65 15.84 -7.90
N LEU A 389 2.65 16.64 -7.57
CA LEU A 389 1.67 16.36 -6.53
C LEU A 389 0.69 15.23 -6.88
N THR A 390 0.56 14.85 -8.15
CA THR A 390 -0.30 13.73 -8.55
C THR A 390 0.13 12.42 -7.92
N LYS A 391 1.41 12.26 -7.60
CA LYS A 391 1.95 11.09 -6.89
C LYS A 391 1.34 10.89 -5.50
N TYR A 392 0.90 11.96 -4.88
CA TYR A 392 0.36 11.99 -3.51
C TYR A 392 -1.15 12.17 -3.45
N THR A 393 -1.81 12.31 -4.60
CA THR A 393 -3.23 12.63 -4.70
C THR A 393 -3.94 11.81 -5.77
N ARG A 394 -3.53 10.55 -5.94
CA ARG A 394 -4.00 9.63 -7.00
C ARG A 394 -5.52 9.48 -7.05
N GLY A 395 -6.20 9.58 -5.90
CA GLY A 395 -7.66 9.50 -5.83
C GLY A 395 -8.40 10.74 -6.34
N PHE A 396 -7.70 11.85 -6.60
CA PHE A 396 -8.30 13.13 -7.01
C PHE A 396 -8.18 13.34 -8.51
N GLU A 397 -8.99 12.62 -9.31
CA GLU A 397 -8.90 12.65 -10.78
C GLU A 397 -9.81 13.69 -11.45
N LYS A 398 -10.79 14.25 -10.73
CA LYS A 398 -11.81 15.15 -11.30
C LYS A 398 -11.39 16.61 -11.22
N ASN A 399 -10.51 17.04 -12.14
CA ASN A 399 -9.96 18.41 -12.19
C ASN A 399 -9.37 18.85 -10.84
N PRO A 400 -8.32 18.19 -10.36
CA PRO A 400 -7.71 18.57 -9.09
C PRO A 400 -7.12 19.99 -9.14
N VAL A 401 -7.28 20.72 -8.04
CA VAL A 401 -6.69 22.03 -7.82
C VAL A 401 -5.88 21.99 -6.54
N TYR A 402 -4.64 22.45 -6.63
CA TYR A 402 -3.69 22.41 -5.52
C TYR A 402 -3.43 23.80 -4.96
N THR A 403 -3.35 23.90 -3.64
CA THR A 403 -3.07 25.16 -2.93
C THR A 403 -2.10 24.90 -1.79
N VAL A 404 -1.02 25.66 -1.72
CA VAL A 404 -0.13 25.66 -0.55
C VAL A 404 -0.86 26.34 0.60
N THR A 405 -0.96 25.64 1.73
CA THR A 405 -1.68 26.14 2.91
C THR A 405 -0.77 26.53 4.06
N LYS A 406 0.44 25.94 4.11
CA LYS A 406 1.47 26.30 5.09
C LYS A 406 2.85 26.07 4.49
N ILE A 407 3.77 26.93 4.80
CA ILE A 407 5.21 26.77 4.58
C ILE A 407 5.97 27.50 5.67
N ASP A 408 7.00 26.85 6.18
CA ASP A 408 8.00 27.42 7.06
C ASP A 408 9.32 27.57 6.26
N ASN A 409 10.18 28.50 6.58
CA ASN A 409 11.56 28.64 6.07
C ASN A 409 11.75 28.60 4.54
N GLY A 410 10.84 29.22 3.77
CA GLY A 410 10.96 29.26 2.32
C GLY A 410 9.77 29.86 1.61
N THR A 411 9.74 29.71 0.29
CA THR A 411 8.60 30.05 -0.56
C THR A 411 8.15 28.82 -1.33
N ALA A 412 6.84 28.69 -1.51
CA ALA A 412 6.26 27.63 -2.33
C ALA A 412 5.19 28.20 -3.26
N THR A 413 5.17 27.69 -4.49
CA THR A 413 4.16 28.00 -5.50
C THR A 413 3.71 26.75 -6.21
N VAL A 414 2.49 26.75 -6.72
CA VAL A 414 1.95 25.63 -7.51
C VAL A 414 1.66 26.12 -8.93
N ASP A 415 2.13 25.36 -9.90
CA ASP A 415 1.85 25.56 -11.33
C ASP A 415 1.24 24.26 -11.90
N GLY A 416 -0.08 24.27 -12.10
CA GLY A 416 -0.84 23.06 -12.39
C GLY A 416 -0.77 22.05 -11.25
N ASN A 417 -0.07 20.94 -11.46
CA ASN A 417 0.20 19.90 -10.46
C ASN A 417 1.64 19.92 -9.92
N ILE A 418 2.46 20.86 -10.35
CA ILE A 418 3.86 20.96 -9.93
C ILE A 418 3.98 21.94 -8.78
N LEU A 419 4.40 21.45 -7.62
CA LEU A 419 4.78 22.24 -6.46
C LEU A 419 6.26 22.60 -6.58
N LYS A 420 6.57 23.90 -6.52
CA LYS A 420 7.93 24.44 -6.54
C LYS A 420 8.24 25.01 -5.18
N ILE A 421 9.29 24.53 -4.54
CA ILE A 421 9.71 24.96 -3.20
C ILE A 421 11.13 25.52 -3.30
N THR A 422 11.32 26.73 -2.80
CA THR A 422 12.64 27.40 -2.70
C THR A 422 12.89 27.75 -1.24
N PRO A 423 13.82 27.08 -0.55
CA PRO A 423 14.20 27.41 0.81
C PRO A 423 14.77 28.82 0.93
N GLU A 424 14.72 29.40 2.13
CA GLU A 424 15.43 30.64 2.43
C GLU A 424 16.95 30.45 2.31
N GLU A 425 17.67 31.42 1.73
CA GLU A 425 19.11 31.35 1.48
C GLU A 425 19.96 31.12 2.76
N SER A 426 19.45 31.52 3.91
CA SER A 426 20.13 31.36 5.20
C SER A 426 19.73 30.09 5.99
N PHE A 427 18.77 29.32 5.47
CA PHE A 427 18.23 28.18 6.17
C PHE A 427 19.00 26.89 5.85
N GLY A 428 19.32 26.11 6.89
CA GLY A 428 19.78 24.73 6.81
C GLY A 428 19.02 23.91 7.84
N GLY A 429 18.51 22.74 7.46
CA GLY A 429 17.68 21.95 8.35
C GLY A 429 16.52 21.28 7.62
N ILE A 430 15.51 20.88 8.36
CA ILE A 430 14.27 20.33 7.81
C ILE A 430 13.09 21.27 8.05
N PHE A 431 12.14 21.29 7.12
CA PHE A 431 10.86 21.95 7.30
C PHE A 431 9.77 21.24 6.50
N TYR A 432 8.51 21.62 6.70
CA TYR A 432 7.36 21.03 6.03
C TYR A 432 6.61 22.07 5.19
N VAL A 433 6.03 21.58 4.11
CA VAL A 433 5.09 22.32 3.26
C VAL A 433 3.77 21.59 3.25
N ASP A 434 2.71 22.25 3.74
CA ASP A 434 1.36 21.71 3.66
C ASP A 434 0.70 22.20 2.38
N PHE A 435 0.07 21.26 1.68
CA PHE A 435 -0.76 21.57 0.53
C PHE A 435 -2.12 20.88 0.63
N THR A 436 -3.13 21.53 0.08
CA THR A 436 -4.47 20.99 -0.03
C THR A 436 -4.78 20.74 -1.50
N VAL A 437 -5.26 19.53 -1.82
CA VAL A 437 -5.93 19.23 -3.09
C VAL A 437 -7.43 19.32 -2.90
N THR A 438 -8.10 19.96 -3.84
CA THR A 438 -9.56 19.95 -3.98
C THR A 438 -9.93 19.49 -5.38
N ASP A 439 -11.14 18.98 -5.58
CA ASP A 439 -11.59 18.59 -6.93
C ASP A 439 -13.00 19.09 -7.27
N ALA A 440 -13.40 18.86 -8.52
CA ALA A 440 -14.71 19.30 -9.03
C ALA A 440 -15.91 18.60 -8.35
N GLU A 441 -15.67 17.55 -7.57
CA GLU A 441 -16.72 16.85 -6.82
C GLU A 441 -16.86 17.37 -5.38
N GLY A 442 -16.06 18.38 -5.00
CA GLY A 442 -16.10 19.03 -3.69
C GLY A 442 -15.34 18.28 -2.60
N SER A 443 -14.55 17.28 -2.96
CA SER A 443 -13.66 16.59 -2.02
C SER A 443 -12.39 17.41 -1.78
N ALA A 444 -11.82 17.29 -0.58
CA ALA A 444 -10.58 17.94 -0.21
C ALA A 444 -9.69 17.03 0.67
N CYS A 445 -8.38 17.14 0.50
CA CYS A 445 -7.41 16.48 1.36
C CYS A 445 -6.18 17.37 1.53
N THR A 446 -5.72 17.51 2.77
CA THR A 446 -4.47 18.22 3.07
C THR A 446 -3.38 17.18 3.36
N ARG A 447 -2.23 17.38 2.75
CA ARG A 447 -1.03 16.56 2.93
C ARG A 447 0.19 17.46 3.16
N ASN A 448 1.25 16.87 3.69
CA ASN A 448 2.51 17.56 3.87
C ASN A 448 3.65 16.89 3.09
N ILE A 449 4.65 17.67 2.77
CA ILE A 449 5.91 17.23 2.18
C ILE A 449 7.02 17.83 3.01
N GLY A 450 7.98 16.99 3.41
CA GLY A 450 9.19 17.41 4.09
C GLY A 450 10.24 17.93 3.10
N VAL A 451 11.01 18.90 3.52
CA VAL A 451 12.16 19.43 2.75
C VAL A 451 13.38 19.47 3.67
N LYS A 452 14.43 18.77 3.27
CA LYS A 452 15.74 18.82 3.91
C LYS A 452 16.64 19.73 3.10
N VAL A 453 17.23 20.73 3.75
CA VAL A 453 18.12 21.72 3.13
C VAL A 453 19.54 21.58 3.66
N GLY A 454 20.53 21.37 2.79
CA GLY A 454 21.94 21.28 3.16
C GLY A 454 22.82 20.80 2.02
N ASP A 455 24.14 21.01 2.16
CA ASP A 455 25.12 20.68 1.13
C ASP A 455 25.59 19.21 1.15
N ARG A 456 25.15 18.41 2.11
CA ARG A 456 25.51 16.99 2.22
C ARG A 456 24.38 16.12 1.66
N ALA A 457 24.62 15.60 0.47
CA ALA A 457 23.89 14.44 -0.02
C ALA A 457 24.21 13.26 0.93
N VAL A 458 23.28 12.87 1.77
CA VAL A 458 23.38 11.65 2.54
C VAL A 458 22.63 10.57 1.78
N GLY A 459 23.38 9.68 1.25
CA GLY A 459 23.26 8.32 0.75
C GLY A 459 21.93 7.61 0.61
N VAL A 460 20.83 8.32 0.54
CA VAL A 460 19.61 7.85 -0.13
C VAL A 460 19.33 8.88 -1.20
N GLU A 461 19.87 8.67 -2.38
CA GLU A 461 19.29 9.32 -3.55
C GLU A 461 17.78 9.06 -3.44
N PRO A 462 16.91 10.12 -3.37
CA PRO A 462 15.52 9.90 -3.71
C PRO A 462 15.60 9.21 -5.06
N VAL A 463 14.94 8.06 -5.21
CA VAL A 463 14.87 7.40 -6.52
C VAL A 463 14.40 8.51 -7.43
N SER A 464 15.38 9.11 -8.14
CA SER A 464 15.15 10.27 -8.98
C SER A 464 13.97 9.89 -9.83
N ASP A 465 13.01 10.76 -9.88
CA ASP A 465 11.86 10.60 -10.75
C ASP A 465 12.40 10.05 -12.07
N THR A 466 12.33 8.74 -12.23
CA THR A 466 12.61 8.14 -13.51
C THR A 466 11.50 8.68 -14.37
N ARG A 467 11.77 9.83 -15.02
CA ARG A 467 11.00 10.15 -16.23
C ARG A 467 10.90 8.83 -16.92
N GLN A 468 9.69 8.32 -17.09
CA GLN A 468 9.51 7.05 -17.76
C GLN A 468 10.24 7.20 -19.08
N PHE A 469 11.41 6.60 -19.15
CA PHE A 469 12.19 6.53 -20.37
C PHE A 469 11.49 5.47 -21.20
N ALA A 470 10.37 5.88 -21.82
CA ALA A 470 9.53 4.99 -22.59
C ALA A 470 10.33 4.44 -23.75
N VAL A 471 10.56 3.16 -23.72
CA VAL A 471 11.26 2.41 -24.75
C VAL A 471 10.31 1.46 -25.42
N ASN A 472 10.24 1.52 -26.74
CA ASN A 472 9.50 0.58 -27.56
C ASN A 472 10.45 -0.42 -28.21
N ALA A 473 10.22 -1.72 -28.01
CA ALA A 473 10.96 -2.79 -28.63
C ALA A 473 9.99 -3.74 -29.37
N TYR A 474 10.14 -3.83 -30.67
CA TYR A 474 9.24 -4.63 -31.52
C TYR A 474 9.95 -5.25 -32.74
N PRO A 475 9.40 -6.36 -33.29
CA PRO A 475 8.34 -7.18 -32.76
C PRO A 475 8.75 -7.98 -31.52
N ASN A 476 7.82 -8.24 -30.63
CA ASN A 476 8.04 -9.16 -29.51
C ASN A 476 6.86 -10.13 -29.44
N PRO A 477 7.03 -11.43 -29.71
CA PRO A 477 8.29 -12.15 -29.99
C PRO A 477 8.97 -11.82 -31.33
N VAL A 478 10.31 -11.93 -31.38
CA VAL A 478 11.16 -11.60 -32.53
C VAL A 478 11.78 -12.86 -33.16
N THR A 479 11.95 -12.82 -34.50
CA THR A 479 12.73 -13.84 -35.25
C THR A 479 14.15 -13.34 -35.57
N ASP A 480 14.30 -12.34 -36.42
CA ASP A 480 15.60 -11.94 -36.96
C ASP A 480 16.04 -10.54 -36.50
N TYR A 481 15.11 -9.58 -36.50
CA TYR A 481 15.42 -8.18 -36.23
C TYR A 481 14.49 -7.60 -35.17
N LEU A 482 15.10 -7.01 -34.12
CA LEU A 482 14.40 -6.25 -33.10
C LEU A 482 14.61 -4.75 -33.34
N TYR A 483 13.55 -3.99 -33.40
CA TYR A 483 13.58 -2.55 -33.57
C TYR A 483 13.35 -1.88 -32.23
N VAL A 484 14.17 -0.88 -31.89
CA VAL A 484 14.18 -0.20 -30.60
C VAL A 484 14.11 1.30 -30.81
N SER A 485 13.13 1.96 -30.25
CA SER A 485 12.97 3.42 -30.27
C SER A 485 12.69 3.95 -28.87
N THR A 486 12.98 5.24 -28.63
CA THR A 486 12.77 5.93 -27.38
C THR A 486 12.00 7.23 -27.59
N GLU A 487 11.40 7.80 -26.58
CA GLU A 487 10.74 9.11 -26.68
C GLU A 487 11.73 10.27 -26.80
N SER A 488 12.97 10.09 -26.37
CA SER A 488 14.06 11.06 -26.53
C SER A 488 14.87 10.82 -27.78
N THR A 489 15.41 11.90 -28.39
CA THR A 489 16.29 11.81 -29.56
C THR A 489 17.75 11.89 -29.13
N GLY A 490 18.56 10.92 -29.49
CA GLY A 490 20.00 10.91 -29.18
C GLY A 490 20.64 9.53 -29.32
N ASP A 491 21.92 9.45 -28.98
CA ASP A 491 22.64 8.21 -28.98
C ASP A 491 22.29 7.36 -27.76
N ALA A 492 21.84 6.14 -28.00
CA ALA A 492 21.51 5.16 -26.97
C ALA A 492 22.50 3.98 -27.01
N LYS A 493 23.01 3.60 -25.86
CA LYS A 493 23.76 2.36 -25.70
C LYS A 493 22.77 1.25 -25.40
N ILE A 494 22.75 0.24 -26.27
CA ILE A 494 21.83 -0.89 -26.20
C ILE A 494 22.63 -2.17 -25.91
N GLN A 495 22.19 -2.91 -24.89
CA GLN A 495 22.81 -4.16 -24.49
C GLN A 495 21.73 -5.25 -24.41
N VAL A 496 21.94 -6.37 -25.11
CA VAL A 496 21.10 -7.56 -25.01
C VAL A 496 21.79 -8.56 -24.10
N MET A 497 21.04 -9.06 -23.13
CA MET A 497 21.51 -10.04 -22.13
C MET A 497 20.65 -11.31 -22.22
N ASN A 498 21.26 -12.47 -21.99
CA ASN A 498 20.53 -13.73 -21.84
C ASN A 498 19.89 -13.83 -20.42
N ALA A 499 19.15 -14.90 -20.18
CA ALA A 499 18.48 -15.15 -18.90
C ALA A 499 19.41 -15.27 -17.67
N TYR A 500 20.72 -15.43 -17.90
CA TYR A 500 21.74 -15.47 -16.84
C TYR A 500 22.43 -14.12 -16.62
N GLY A 501 21.96 -13.05 -17.30
CA GLY A 501 22.55 -11.71 -17.20
C GLY A 501 23.82 -11.50 -18.04
N ASN A 502 24.27 -12.49 -18.82
CA ASN A 502 25.42 -12.34 -19.67
C ASN A 502 25.09 -11.53 -20.92
N SER A 503 25.89 -10.51 -21.22
CA SER A 503 25.75 -9.72 -22.44
C SER A 503 26.07 -10.56 -23.69
N VAL A 504 25.12 -10.59 -24.63
CA VAL A 504 25.24 -11.33 -25.89
C VAL A 504 25.35 -10.42 -27.11
N LEU A 505 24.91 -9.14 -26.97
CA LEU A 505 25.03 -8.11 -28.00
C LEU A 505 25.17 -6.75 -27.31
N THR A 506 26.00 -5.87 -27.84
CA THR A 506 26.08 -4.47 -27.42
C THR A 506 26.25 -3.59 -28.65
N GLU A 507 25.36 -2.59 -28.81
CA GLU A 507 25.41 -1.62 -29.89
C GLU A 507 25.15 -0.21 -29.36
N THR A 508 25.57 0.79 -30.13
CA THR A 508 25.21 2.19 -29.90
C THR A 508 24.56 2.73 -31.17
N CYS A 509 23.37 3.23 -31.03
CA CYS A 509 22.60 3.75 -32.15
C CYS A 509 21.96 5.09 -31.80
N ASN A 510 21.74 5.93 -32.80
CA ASN A 510 20.89 7.10 -32.66
C ASN A 510 19.43 6.68 -32.76
N VAL A 511 18.64 7.00 -31.74
CA VAL A 511 17.22 6.65 -31.62
C VAL A 511 16.36 7.88 -31.36
N SER A 512 15.09 7.81 -31.74
CA SER A 512 14.08 8.83 -31.48
C SER A 512 12.67 8.21 -31.59
N PRO A 513 11.58 8.95 -31.29
CA PRO A 513 10.23 8.44 -31.48
C PRO A 513 9.93 7.95 -32.89
N ASN A 514 10.62 8.49 -33.89
CA ASN A 514 10.42 8.18 -35.31
C ASN A 514 11.58 7.42 -35.95
N VAL A 515 12.66 7.16 -35.22
CA VAL A 515 13.87 6.47 -35.72
C VAL A 515 14.23 5.33 -34.78
N ALA A 516 13.94 4.11 -35.20
CA ALA A 516 14.29 2.92 -34.43
C ALA A 516 15.66 2.38 -34.79
N CYS A 517 16.44 1.99 -33.79
CA CYS A 517 17.63 1.17 -33.96
C CYS A 517 17.23 -0.24 -34.38
N LYS A 518 17.86 -0.77 -35.42
CA LYS A 518 17.62 -2.13 -35.91
C LYS A 518 18.71 -3.05 -35.39
N LEU A 519 18.38 -3.95 -34.48
CA LEU A 519 19.29 -4.97 -33.93
C LEU A 519 19.12 -6.28 -34.67
N ASP A 520 20.22 -6.87 -35.13
CA ASP A 520 20.21 -8.23 -35.67
C ASP A 520 20.32 -9.22 -34.48
N VAL A 521 19.25 -9.94 -34.25
CA VAL A 521 19.17 -10.98 -33.21
C VAL A 521 18.97 -12.38 -33.80
N SER A 522 19.17 -12.53 -35.11
CA SER A 522 18.99 -13.80 -35.83
C SER A 522 19.89 -14.92 -35.33
N PHE A 523 21.08 -14.59 -34.84
CA PHE A 523 22.08 -15.53 -34.30
C PHE A 523 21.79 -16.02 -32.87
N LEU A 524 20.82 -15.39 -32.17
CA LEU A 524 20.46 -15.76 -30.81
C LEU A 524 19.63 -17.05 -30.81
N PRO A 525 19.90 -18.01 -29.92
CA PRO A 525 19.03 -19.16 -29.68
C PRO A 525 17.61 -18.73 -29.25
N MET A 526 16.62 -19.61 -29.49
CA MET A 526 15.27 -19.41 -28.97
C MET A 526 15.30 -19.28 -27.44
N GLY A 527 14.61 -18.29 -26.89
CA GLY A 527 14.61 -18.07 -25.46
C GLY A 527 14.20 -16.66 -25.02
N ILE A 528 14.32 -16.42 -23.73
CA ILE A 528 14.05 -15.13 -23.10
C ILE A 528 15.33 -14.32 -23.03
N TYR A 529 15.24 -13.05 -23.42
CA TYR A 529 16.33 -12.08 -23.39
C TYR A 529 15.88 -10.77 -22.75
N PHE A 530 16.85 -10.02 -22.26
CA PHE A 530 16.65 -8.69 -21.68
C PHE A 530 17.43 -7.66 -22.51
N LEU A 531 16.75 -6.60 -22.90
CA LEU A 531 17.30 -5.48 -23.63
C LEU A 531 17.45 -4.31 -22.65
N LYS A 532 18.67 -3.94 -22.32
CA LYS A 532 18.98 -2.75 -21.52
C LYS A 532 19.38 -1.60 -22.42
N ILE A 533 18.72 -0.45 -22.25
CA ILE A 533 18.97 0.77 -23.00
C ILE A 533 19.43 1.84 -22.05
N GLN A 534 20.47 2.57 -22.44
CA GLN A 534 21.00 3.72 -21.69
C GLN A 534 21.12 4.91 -22.64
N GLN A 535 20.46 6.03 -22.29
CA GLN A 535 20.48 7.28 -23.05
C GLN A 535 20.44 8.46 -22.08
N GLU A 536 21.38 9.41 -22.21
CA GLU A 536 21.42 10.65 -21.40
C GLU A 536 21.36 10.42 -19.87
N GLY A 537 21.97 9.34 -19.37
CA GLY A 537 21.97 8.99 -17.95
C GLY A 537 20.73 8.21 -17.48
N LEU A 538 19.73 8.05 -18.34
CA LEU A 538 18.55 7.22 -18.09
C LEU A 538 18.81 5.78 -18.55
N SER A 539 18.16 4.81 -17.92
CA SER A 539 18.28 3.39 -18.27
C SER A 539 16.96 2.67 -18.11
N GLU A 540 16.59 1.87 -19.10
CA GLU A 540 15.40 1.01 -19.09
C GLU A 540 15.78 -0.40 -19.49
N THR A 541 15.06 -1.40 -18.98
CA THR A 541 15.27 -2.81 -19.34
C THR A 541 13.98 -3.47 -19.74
N ILE A 542 13.91 -3.98 -20.97
CA ILE A 542 12.74 -4.63 -21.54
C ILE A 542 13.02 -6.10 -21.78
N LYS A 543 12.07 -6.96 -21.43
CA LYS A 543 12.09 -8.39 -21.77
C LYS A 543 11.56 -8.60 -23.19
N PHE A 544 12.26 -9.43 -23.98
CA PHE A 544 11.73 -9.92 -25.27
C PHE A 544 11.95 -11.42 -25.44
N ILE A 545 11.18 -12.02 -26.32
CA ILE A 545 11.20 -13.45 -26.62
C ILE A 545 11.76 -13.65 -28.04
N LYS A 546 12.83 -14.42 -28.15
CA LYS A 546 13.39 -14.89 -29.41
C LYS A 546 12.71 -16.21 -29.81
N LYS A 547 12.13 -16.26 -31.01
CA LYS A 547 11.56 -17.44 -31.65
C LYS A 547 12.53 -18.14 -32.57
#